data_9bc5e737fd4e5e7df9ef30c61180f70c
#
_entry.id   9bc5e737fd4e5e7df9ef30c61180f70c
#
_cell.length_a   1.000
_cell.length_b   1.000
_cell.length_c   1.000
_cell.angle_alpha   90.00
_cell.angle_beta   90.00
_cell.angle_gamma   90.00
#
_symmetry.space_group_name_H-M   'P 1'
#
loop_
_entity.id
_entity.type
_entity.pdbx_description
1 polymer ?
#
loop_
_entity_poly.entity_id
_entity_poly.type
_entity_poly.pdbx_seq_one_letter_code
_entity_poly.pdbx_strand_id
1 'polypeptide(L)'
;MKITVKLAALLGVVAFGWTPGLAEQAPKKTPPHTAQPSTQPVVPTPPQSDALATNTPTPPAPNWASRCTSPSRDAPLECAIEETAVLTKTGQLIVLVNIRVAGDARSPVALVQLPLGLNLPGGARLQVDDGKVVELLIQTCENRGCYANTQISPDLLAALKSGKQLKVSFQNLAKETITIPMPLADFTAAYDKIK
;
A
#
# COMPACT_ATOMS: atom_id res chain seq x y z
N MET A 1 36.88 -11.94 36.95
CA MET A 1 37.77 -11.25 35.99
C MET A 1 37.16 -9.87 35.76
N LYS A 2 37.74 -8.82 36.39
CA LYS A 2 37.22 -7.44 36.37
C LYS A 2 37.91 -6.69 35.24
N ILE A 3 37.15 -6.25 34.23
CA ILE A 3 37.65 -5.42 33.13
C ILE A 3 37.26 -3.98 33.40
N THR A 4 38.26 -3.16 33.70
CA THR A 4 38.14 -1.71 33.94
C THR A 4 38.32 -1.00 32.60
N VAL A 5 37.32 -0.34 32.08
CA VAL A 5 37.41 0.51 30.88
C VAL A 5 37.59 1.96 31.33
N LYS A 6 38.72 2.54 30.93
CA LYS A 6 39.07 3.95 31.16
C LYS A 6 38.37 4.84 30.12
N LEU A 7 37.64 5.83 30.63
CA LEU A 7 37.02 6.90 29.85
C LEU A 7 38.10 7.93 29.46
N ALA A 8 38.26 8.21 28.18
CA ALA A 8 39.03 9.35 27.68
C ALA A 8 38.06 10.37 27.08
N ALA A 9 37.96 11.51 27.72
CA ALA A 9 37.21 12.66 27.26
C ALA A 9 38.07 13.46 26.24
N LEU A 10 37.58 13.69 25.07
CA LEU A 10 38.10 14.67 24.10
C LEU A 10 37.03 15.72 23.82
N LEU A 11 37.24 16.92 24.40
CA LEU A 11 36.55 18.15 24.14
C LEU A 11 37.04 18.73 22.80
N GLY A 12 36.17 18.71 21.75
CA GLY A 12 36.38 19.43 20.50
C GLY A 12 35.34 20.57 20.40
N VAL A 13 35.78 21.81 20.65
CA VAL A 13 34.99 23.03 20.41
C VAL A 13 35.13 23.39 18.93
N VAL A 14 34.06 23.34 18.17
CA VAL A 14 33.99 23.89 16.80
C VAL A 14 33.02 25.06 16.84
N ALA A 15 33.59 26.28 16.75
CA ALA A 15 32.84 27.51 16.56
C ALA A 15 32.46 27.66 15.06
N PHE A 16 31.17 27.64 14.75
CA PHE A 16 30.67 28.02 13.43
C PHE A 16 30.10 29.45 13.50
N GLY A 17 30.76 30.33 12.74
CA GLY A 17 30.36 31.73 12.58
C GLY A 17 29.05 31.87 11.80
N TRP A 18 28.20 32.72 12.29
CA TRP A 18 26.98 33.17 11.64
C TRP A 18 27.32 34.28 10.64
N THR A 19 26.90 34.13 9.39
CA THR A 19 26.78 35.25 8.43
C THR A 19 25.30 35.49 8.15
N PRO A 20 24.76 36.69 8.41
CA PRO A 20 23.42 37.07 7.96
C PRO A 20 23.49 37.63 6.55
N GLY A 21 22.92 36.92 5.59
CA GLY A 21 22.68 37.42 4.21
C GLY A 21 21.19 37.65 4.00
N LEU A 22 20.74 38.87 4.27
CA LEU A 22 19.45 39.40 3.83
C LEU A 22 19.54 39.77 2.34
N ALA A 23 18.80 39.08 1.49
CA ALA A 23 18.46 39.51 0.16
C ALA A 23 16.94 39.46 -0.02
N GLU A 24 16.33 40.59 0.28
CA GLU A 24 14.95 40.96 -0.02
C GLU A 24 14.81 41.18 -1.52
N GLN A 25 14.10 40.32 -2.24
CA GLN A 25 13.71 40.57 -3.63
C GLN A 25 12.24 40.97 -3.67
N ALA A 26 12.02 42.24 -4.02
CA ALA A 26 10.72 42.82 -4.26
C ALA A 26 9.99 42.20 -5.46
N PRO A 27 8.66 42.12 -5.46
CA PRO A 27 7.88 41.55 -6.57
C PRO A 27 7.87 42.50 -7.77
N LYS A 28 8.35 42.01 -8.91
CA LYS A 28 8.31 42.68 -10.21
C LYS A 28 6.87 42.68 -10.72
N LYS A 29 6.28 43.89 -10.84
CA LYS A 29 4.98 44.11 -11.49
C LYS A 29 5.05 43.72 -12.97
N THR A 30 4.20 42.79 -13.38
CA THR A 30 3.94 42.44 -14.78
C THR A 30 2.98 43.46 -15.38
N PRO A 31 3.24 44.03 -16.58
CA PRO A 31 2.30 44.93 -17.26
C PRO A 31 1.11 44.16 -17.83
N PRO A 32 -0.05 44.83 -18.02
CA PRO A 32 -1.26 44.16 -18.51
C PRO A 32 -1.12 43.82 -20.00
N HIS A 33 -1.31 42.56 -20.36
CA HIS A 33 -1.44 42.12 -21.75
C HIS A 33 -2.80 42.53 -22.29
N THR A 34 -2.77 43.40 -23.30
CA THR A 34 -3.89 43.78 -24.14
C THR A 34 -4.39 42.54 -24.90
N ALA A 35 -5.65 42.19 -24.70
CA ALA A 35 -6.30 41.12 -25.41
C ALA A 35 -6.47 41.44 -26.89
N GLN A 36 -5.82 40.70 -27.76
CA GLN A 36 -6.01 40.74 -29.21
C GLN A 36 -7.06 39.66 -29.57
N PRO A 37 -8.10 39.98 -30.31
CA PRO A 37 -9.09 39.01 -30.73
C PRO A 37 -8.47 38.03 -31.77
N SER A 38 -8.27 36.79 -31.37
CA SER A 38 -7.87 35.71 -32.27
C SER A 38 -9.12 35.15 -32.95
N THR A 39 -9.30 35.47 -34.21
CA THR A 39 -10.25 34.81 -35.10
C THR A 39 -9.72 33.39 -35.41
N GLN A 40 -10.25 32.38 -34.73
CA GLN A 40 -10.02 30.99 -35.11
C GLN A 40 -10.92 30.60 -36.29
N PRO A 41 -10.39 29.91 -37.33
CA PRO A 41 -11.21 29.34 -38.38
C PRO A 41 -12.06 28.20 -37.80
N VAL A 42 -13.35 28.25 -38.06
CA VAL A 42 -14.32 27.21 -37.74
C VAL A 42 -14.01 25.97 -38.59
N VAL A 43 -13.45 24.94 -37.97
CA VAL A 43 -13.33 23.61 -38.56
C VAL A 43 -14.69 22.93 -38.44
N PRO A 44 -15.29 22.42 -39.56
CA PRO A 44 -16.55 21.70 -39.48
C PRO A 44 -16.38 20.42 -38.68
N THR A 45 -17.13 20.29 -37.59
CA THR A 45 -17.25 19.08 -36.78
C THR A 45 -17.85 17.96 -37.61
N PRO A 46 -17.23 16.76 -37.66
CA PRO A 46 -17.86 15.59 -38.26
C PRO A 46 -19.13 15.22 -37.45
N PRO A 47 -20.18 14.67 -38.09
CA PRO A 47 -21.37 14.27 -37.39
C PRO A 47 -21.03 13.20 -36.35
N GLN A 48 -21.33 13.54 -35.08
CA GLN A 48 -21.29 12.56 -33.98
C GLN A 48 -22.35 11.52 -34.27
N SER A 49 -21.92 10.32 -34.62
CA SER A 49 -22.77 9.15 -34.58
C SER A 49 -23.20 8.95 -33.12
N ASP A 50 -24.48 9.12 -32.85
CA ASP A 50 -25.11 8.70 -31.59
C ASP A 50 -24.95 7.17 -31.47
N ALA A 51 -23.78 6.76 -30.94
CA ALA A 51 -23.62 5.42 -30.41
C ALA A 51 -24.50 5.34 -29.17
N LEU A 52 -25.65 4.69 -29.34
CA LEU A 52 -26.55 4.29 -28.28
C LEU A 52 -25.70 3.58 -27.20
N ALA A 53 -25.32 4.30 -26.17
CA ALA A 53 -24.62 3.74 -25.02
C ALA A 53 -25.58 2.75 -24.35
N THR A 54 -25.44 1.49 -24.70
CA THR A 54 -26.06 0.40 -23.94
C THR A 54 -25.45 0.46 -22.56
N ASN A 55 -26.23 0.94 -21.60
CA ASN A 55 -25.91 0.88 -20.16
C ASN A 55 -25.93 -0.59 -19.73
N THR A 56 -24.96 -1.36 -20.19
CA THR A 56 -24.69 -2.67 -19.61
C THR A 56 -24.05 -2.42 -18.25
N PRO A 57 -24.66 -2.89 -17.14
CA PRO A 57 -24.05 -2.73 -15.83
C PRO A 57 -22.65 -3.33 -15.86
N THR A 58 -21.63 -2.52 -15.63
CA THR A 58 -20.28 -3.04 -15.46
C THR A 58 -20.30 -3.96 -14.24
N PRO A 59 -19.87 -5.24 -14.37
CA PRO A 59 -19.76 -6.12 -13.22
C PRO A 59 -18.93 -5.45 -12.14
N PRO A 60 -19.29 -5.59 -10.85
CA PRO A 60 -18.47 -5.06 -9.78
C PRO A 60 -17.05 -5.60 -9.91
N ALA A 61 -16.06 -4.74 -9.66
CA ALA A 61 -14.66 -5.16 -9.70
C ALA A 61 -14.43 -6.29 -8.67
N PRO A 62 -13.65 -7.33 -9.02
CA PRO A 62 -13.36 -8.41 -8.08
C PRO A 62 -12.64 -7.85 -6.85
N ASN A 63 -12.97 -8.36 -5.65
CA ASN A 63 -12.31 -7.95 -4.41
C ASN A 63 -10.81 -8.29 -4.45
N TRP A 64 -10.48 -9.51 -4.91
CA TRP A 64 -9.10 -9.96 -5.10
C TRP A 64 -8.65 -9.74 -6.54
N ALA A 65 -7.71 -8.81 -6.74
CA ALA A 65 -7.16 -8.50 -8.06
C ALA A 65 -5.81 -9.19 -8.27
N SER A 66 -5.61 -9.85 -9.40
CA SER A 66 -4.29 -10.40 -9.78
C SER A 66 -3.48 -9.33 -10.49
N ARG A 67 -2.19 -9.19 -10.08
CA ARG A 67 -1.20 -8.30 -10.70
C ARG A 67 0.07 -9.08 -10.97
N CYS A 68 0.62 -8.89 -12.17
CA CYS A 68 1.93 -9.43 -12.52
C CYS A 68 2.84 -8.28 -12.89
N THR A 69 4.05 -8.26 -12.34
CA THR A 69 5.08 -7.26 -12.60
C THR A 69 6.40 -7.94 -12.91
N SER A 70 7.20 -7.31 -13.76
CA SER A 70 8.59 -7.73 -13.96
C SER A 70 9.51 -6.64 -13.45
N PRO A 71 10.46 -6.93 -12.56
CA PRO A 71 11.40 -5.95 -12.03
C PRO A 71 12.36 -5.41 -13.11
N SER A 72 12.57 -6.16 -14.20
CA SER A 72 13.34 -5.71 -15.35
C SER A 72 12.87 -6.43 -16.62
N ARG A 73 13.34 -5.97 -17.81
CA ARG A 73 12.94 -6.56 -19.10
C ARG A 73 13.26 -8.06 -19.22
N ASP A 74 14.32 -8.51 -18.58
CA ASP A 74 14.82 -9.90 -18.65
C ASP A 74 14.52 -10.71 -17.39
N ALA A 75 13.84 -10.12 -16.40
CA ALA A 75 13.45 -10.81 -15.18
C ALA A 75 12.13 -11.58 -15.37
N PRO A 76 11.96 -12.71 -14.68
CA PRO A 76 10.71 -13.45 -14.69
C PRO A 76 9.55 -12.59 -14.16
N LEU A 77 8.36 -12.88 -14.65
CA LEU A 77 7.14 -12.23 -14.18
C LEU A 77 6.83 -12.69 -12.75
N GLU A 78 6.69 -11.75 -11.85
CA GLU A 78 6.22 -12.00 -10.48
C GLU A 78 4.74 -11.65 -10.38
N CYS A 79 3.92 -12.64 -10.06
CA CYS A 79 2.48 -12.46 -9.93
C CYS A 79 2.05 -12.50 -8.47
N ALA A 80 1.11 -11.63 -8.12
CA ALA A 80 0.49 -11.56 -6.82
C ALA A 80 -1.01 -11.32 -6.95
N ILE A 81 -1.76 -11.69 -5.93
CA ILE A 81 -3.13 -11.24 -5.74
C ILE A 81 -3.18 -10.25 -4.59
N GLU A 82 -4.04 -9.26 -4.73
CA GLU A 82 -4.16 -8.18 -3.75
C GLU A 82 -5.62 -7.88 -3.45
N GLU A 83 -5.89 -7.60 -2.19
CA GLU A 83 -7.11 -6.96 -1.73
C GLU A 83 -6.79 -5.80 -0.81
N THR A 84 -7.57 -4.72 -0.91
CA THR A 84 -7.39 -3.49 -0.14
C THR A 84 -8.67 -3.10 0.59
N ALA A 85 -8.54 -2.78 1.88
CA ALA A 85 -9.56 -2.10 2.64
C ALA A 85 -9.19 -0.62 2.77
N VAL A 86 -10.13 0.25 2.44
CA VAL A 86 -9.96 1.72 2.50
C VAL A 86 -11.06 2.36 3.34
N LEU A 87 -10.77 3.51 3.94
CA LEU A 87 -11.81 4.34 4.55
C LEU A 87 -12.71 4.92 3.46
N THR A 88 -13.99 4.62 3.49
CA THR A 88 -14.96 5.05 2.45
C THR A 88 -15.07 6.56 2.30
N LYS A 89 -14.85 7.32 3.39
CA LYS A 89 -14.94 8.80 3.38
C LYS A 89 -13.74 9.49 2.74
N THR A 90 -12.54 8.92 2.85
CA THR A 90 -11.28 9.57 2.45
C THR A 90 -10.52 8.79 1.38
N GLY A 91 -10.87 7.54 1.12
CA GLY A 91 -10.10 6.64 0.25
C GLY A 91 -8.75 6.22 0.84
N GLN A 92 -8.49 6.58 2.11
CA GLN A 92 -7.23 6.23 2.76
C GLN A 92 -7.11 4.72 2.95
N LEU A 93 -5.97 4.15 2.56
CA LEU A 93 -5.65 2.74 2.78
C LEU A 93 -5.59 2.43 4.28
N ILE A 94 -6.33 1.41 4.71
CA ILE A 94 -6.27 0.87 6.07
C ILE A 94 -5.47 -0.41 6.08
N VAL A 95 -5.80 -1.35 5.19
CA VAL A 95 -5.14 -2.66 5.08
C VAL A 95 -4.97 -3.00 3.60
N LEU A 96 -3.80 -3.51 3.25
CA LEU A 96 -3.57 -4.20 1.98
C LEU A 96 -3.02 -5.59 2.30
N VAL A 97 -3.61 -6.61 1.73
CA VAL A 97 -3.08 -7.97 1.77
C VAL A 97 -2.64 -8.35 0.36
N ASN A 98 -1.34 -8.64 0.22
CA ASN A 98 -0.73 -9.09 -1.03
C ASN A 98 -0.25 -10.53 -0.84
N ILE A 99 -0.71 -11.44 -1.69
CA ILE A 99 -0.29 -12.84 -1.67
C ILE A 99 0.41 -13.16 -2.98
N ARG A 100 1.64 -13.63 -2.86
CA ARG A 100 2.48 -14.03 -3.99
C ARG A 100 3.00 -15.45 -3.86
N VAL A 101 3.19 -16.07 -5.00
CA VAL A 101 3.87 -17.37 -5.13
C VAL A 101 5.20 -17.07 -5.86
N ALA A 102 6.32 -17.17 -5.14
CA ALA A 102 7.62 -17.09 -5.80
C ALA A 102 7.86 -18.38 -6.59
N GLY A 103 8.45 -18.28 -7.78
CA GLY A 103 8.61 -19.42 -8.70
C GLY A 103 9.43 -20.59 -8.14
N ASP A 104 10.25 -20.35 -7.12
CA ASP A 104 11.06 -21.32 -6.40
C ASP A 104 10.51 -21.66 -5.01
N ALA A 105 9.53 -20.93 -4.52
CA ALA A 105 8.96 -21.12 -3.19
C ALA A 105 7.88 -22.20 -3.20
N ARG A 106 8.03 -23.16 -2.29
CA ARG A 106 7.02 -24.23 -2.08
C ARG A 106 5.73 -23.73 -1.43
N SER A 107 5.74 -22.55 -0.86
CA SER A 107 4.61 -21.99 -0.13
C SER A 107 4.40 -20.53 -0.49
N PRO A 108 3.16 -20.08 -0.69
CA PRO A 108 2.85 -18.68 -0.91
C PRO A 108 3.18 -17.84 0.33
N VAL A 109 3.48 -16.56 0.10
CA VAL A 109 3.76 -15.59 1.16
C VAL A 109 2.70 -14.51 1.13
N ALA A 110 2.12 -14.22 2.28
CA ALA A 110 1.27 -13.06 2.50
C ALA A 110 2.11 -11.88 3.03
N LEU A 111 2.05 -10.74 2.38
CA LEU A 111 2.50 -9.45 2.87
C LEU A 111 1.28 -8.63 3.27
N VAL A 112 1.29 -8.13 4.49
CA VAL A 112 0.21 -7.29 5.04
C VAL A 112 0.76 -5.90 5.29
N GLN A 113 0.19 -4.90 4.62
CA GLN A 113 0.45 -3.50 4.90
C GLN A 113 -0.65 -2.95 5.80
N LEU A 114 -0.24 -2.28 6.86
CA LEU A 114 -1.06 -1.71 7.91
C LEU A 114 -0.83 -0.20 8.02
N PRO A 115 -1.73 0.58 8.64
CA PRO A 115 -1.54 2.01 8.81
C PRO A 115 -0.37 2.33 9.75
N LEU A 116 0.07 3.56 9.75
CA LEU A 116 0.99 4.08 10.78
C LEU A 116 0.25 4.31 12.11
N GLY A 117 1.02 4.48 13.20
CA GLY A 117 0.42 4.73 14.52
C GLY A 117 -0.10 3.47 15.23
N LEU A 118 0.59 2.35 15.04
CA LEU A 118 0.24 1.07 15.66
C LEU A 118 1.05 0.81 16.93
N ASN A 119 0.49 -0.03 17.81
CA ASN A 119 1.23 -0.69 18.88
C ASN A 119 2.08 -1.84 18.30
N LEU A 120 3.31 -1.55 17.89
CA LEU A 120 4.17 -2.52 17.18
C LEU A 120 4.39 -3.83 17.94
N PRO A 121 4.62 -3.85 19.27
CA PRO A 121 4.74 -5.09 20.03
C PRO A 121 3.48 -5.96 20.00
N GLY A 122 2.31 -5.37 19.75
CA GLY A 122 1.04 -6.10 19.62
C GLY A 122 0.93 -6.92 18.34
N GLY A 123 1.80 -6.65 17.35
CA GLY A 123 1.78 -7.34 16.07
C GLY A 123 0.49 -7.14 15.28
N ALA A 124 0.27 -8.05 14.35
CA ALA A 124 -0.97 -8.18 13.59
C ALA A 124 -1.46 -9.63 13.65
N ARG A 125 -2.72 -9.85 13.27
CA ARG A 125 -3.34 -11.19 13.26
C ARG A 125 -4.14 -11.36 11.99
N LEU A 126 -4.05 -12.57 11.44
CA LEU A 126 -4.92 -13.05 10.37
C LEU A 126 -5.82 -14.15 10.91
N GLN A 127 -7.10 -14.09 10.60
CA GLN A 127 -8.06 -15.12 10.95
C GLN A 127 -9.10 -15.26 9.84
N VAL A 128 -9.30 -16.47 9.36
CA VAL A 128 -10.37 -16.76 8.39
C VAL A 128 -11.59 -17.18 9.16
N ASP A 129 -12.69 -16.45 8.97
CA ASP A 129 -13.95 -16.63 9.71
C ASP A 129 -13.70 -16.71 11.23
N ASP A 130 -14.03 -17.82 11.88
CA ASP A 130 -13.77 -18.10 13.29
C ASP A 130 -12.72 -19.22 13.47
N GLY A 131 -11.88 -19.41 12.44
CA GLY A 131 -10.84 -20.42 12.44
C GLY A 131 -9.60 -20.03 13.24
N LYS A 132 -8.50 -20.73 12.98
CA LYS A 132 -7.23 -20.52 13.66
C LYS A 132 -6.67 -19.12 13.40
N VAL A 133 -6.22 -18.46 14.47
CA VAL A 133 -5.50 -17.17 14.39
C VAL A 133 -4.04 -17.42 14.02
N VAL A 134 -3.55 -16.65 13.07
CA VAL A 134 -2.13 -16.58 12.71
C VAL A 134 -1.58 -15.23 13.15
N GLU A 135 -0.60 -15.25 14.05
CA GLU A 135 0.06 -14.04 14.53
C GLU A 135 1.21 -13.64 13.62
N LEU A 136 1.34 -12.34 13.35
CA LEU A 136 2.37 -11.75 12.53
C LEU A 136 3.11 -10.69 13.32
N LEU A 137 4.44 -10.74 13.24
CA LEU A 137 5.28 -9.65 13.74
C LEU A 137 5.36 -8.54 12.70
N ILE A 138 5.20 -7.30 13.13
CA ILE A 138 5.46 -6.13 12.29
C ILE A 138 6.98 -6.01 12.16
N GLN A 139 7.48 -6.07 10.93
CA GLN A 139 8.92 -6.15 10.64
C GLN A 139 9.53 -4.77 10.40
N THR A 140 8.80 -3.90 9.73
CA THR A 140 9.24 -2.53 9.41
C THR A 140 8.06 -1.60 9.29
N CYS A 141 8.31 -0.31 9.48
CA CYS A 141 7.37 0.76 9.16
C CYS A 141 8.10 1.81 8.34
N GLU A 142 7.45 2.27 7.28
CA GLU A 142 7.93 3.30 6.38
C GLU A 142 6.87 4.40 6.25
N ASN A 143 7.13 5.43 5.45
CA ASN A 143 6.19 6.54 5.24
C ASN A 143 4.82 6.12 4.67
N ARG A 144 4.71 4.93 4.07
CA ARG A 144 3.47 4.38 3.48
C ARG A 144 2.69 3.45 4.42
N GLY A 145 3.25 3.05 5.56
CA GLY A 145 2.63 2.12 6.51
C GLY A 145 3.61 1.18 7.17
N CYS A 146 3.07 0.25 7.94
CA CYS A 146 3.80 -0.82 8.61
C CYS A 146 3.57 -2.15 7.89
N TYR A 147 4.59 -3.00 7.87
CA TYR A 147 4.59 -4.24 7.09
C TYR A 147 4.85 -5.45 7.96
N ALA A 148 4.03 -6.46 7.76
CA ALA A 148 4.18 -7.78 8.34
C ALA A 148 4.09 -8.82 7.22
N ASN A 149 4.81 -9.93 7.34
CA ASN A 149 4.65 -11.04 6.40
C ASN A 149 4.57 -12.38 7.12
N THR A 150 4.02 -13.37 6.42
CA THR A 150 3.99 -14.76 6.87
C THR A 150 3.95 -15.70 5.67
N GLN A 151 4.53 -16.89 5.84
CA GLN A 151 4.29 -17.98 4.91
C GLN A 151 2.87 -18.51 5.13
N ILE A 152 2.16 -18.76 4.03
CA ILE A 152 0.83 -19.35 4.08
C ILE A 152 0.98 -20.86 4.14
N SER A 153 0.63 -21.45 5.29
CA SER A 153 0.59 -22.89 5.45
C SER A 153 -0.52 -23.52 4.58
N PRO A 154 -0.42 -24.82 4.26
CA PRO A 154 -1.48 -25.50 3.51
C PRO A 154 -2.85 -25.37 4.17
N ASP A 155 -2.93 -25.41 5.51
CA ASP A 155 -4.18 -25.26 6.26
C ASP A 155 -4.76 -23.85 6.11
N LEU A 156 -3.91 -22.81 6.23
CA LEU A 156 -4.33 -21.43 6.04
C LEU A 156 -4.79 -21.20 4.59
N LEU A 157 -4.08 -21.76 3.61
CA LEU A 157 -4.47 -21.65 2.19
C LEU A 157 -5.82 -22.33 1.94
N ALA A 158 -6.05 -23.51 2.52
CA ALA A 158 -7.34 -24.20 2.43
C ALA A 158 -8.46 -23.36 3.05
N ALA A 159 -8.22 -22.76 4.21
CA ALA A 159 -9.17 -21.86 4.86
C ALA A 159 -9.46 -20.62 4.01
N LEU A 160 -8.44 -19.97 3.44
CA LEU A 160 -8.61 -18.80 2.54
C LEU A 160 -9.45 -19.15 1.30
N LYS A 161 -9.31 -20.35 0.75
CA LYS A 161 -10.07 -20.80 -0.43
C LYS A 161 -11.52 -21.15 -0.14
N SER A 162 -11.82 -21.63 1.06
CA SER A 162 -13.16 -22.10 1.44
C SER A 162 -13.92 -21.14 2.35
N GLY A 163 -13.21 -20.20 2.98
CA GLY A 163 -13.78 -19.23 3.91
C GLY A 163 -14.55 -18.11 3.21
N LYS A 164 -15.26 -17.35 4.03
CA LYS A 164 -16.07 -16.21 3.58
C LYS A 164 -15.38 -14.88 3.79
N GLN A 165 -14.58 -14.77 4.87
CA GLN A 165 -13.99 -13.52 5.31
C GLN A 165 -12.61 -13.74 5.93
N LEU A 166 -11.64 -12.93 5.52
CA LEU A 166 -10.37 -12.76 6.20
C LEU A 166 -10.46 -11.59 7.15
N LYS A 167 -10.23 -11.81 8.43
CA LYS A 167 -10.14 -10.76 9.46
C LYS A 167 -8.67 -10.40 9.66
N VAL A 168 -8.32 -9.13 9.43
CA VAL A 168 -7.00 -8.58 9.73
C VAL A 168 -7.12 -7.72 10.97
N SER A 169 -6.47 -8.10 12.07
CA SER A 169 -6.54 -7.39 13.35
C SER A 169 -5.18 -6.86 13.76
N PHE A 170 -5.16 -5.65 14.34
CA PHE A 170 -3.98 -5.00 14.88
C PHE A 170 -4.38 -4.06 16.02
N GLN A 171 -3.41 -3.55 16.79
CA GLN A 171 -3.68 -2.63 17.88
C GLN A 171 -3.23 -1.20 17.54
N ASN A 172 -4.04 -0.20 17.89
CA ASN A 172 -3.65 1.20 17.84
C ASN A 172 -2.72 1.55 19.02
N LEU A 173 -2.26 2.81 19.10
CA LEU A 173 -1.40 3.28 20.20
C LEU A 173 -2.07 3.20 21.59
N ALA A 174 -3.40 3.23 21.66
CA ALA A 174 -4.16 3.05 22.88
C ALA A 174 -4.33 1.56 23.27
N LYS A 175 -3.72 0.63 22.50
CA LYS A 175 -3.82 -0.83 22.64
C LYS A 175 -5.24 -1.36 22.38
N GLU A 176 -6.08 -0.59 21.74
CA GLU A 176 -7.38 -1.05 21.30
C GLU A 176 -7.23 -1.90 20.04
N THR A 177 -7.91 -3.05 20.00
CA THR A 177 -7.89 -3.96 18.83
C THR A 177 -8.83 -3.43 17.76
N ILE A 178 -8.27 -3.20 16.57
CA ILE A 178 -9.00 -2.87 15.36
C ILE A 178 -9.03 -4.12 14.49
N THR A 179 -10.21 -4.51 14.02
CA THR A 179 -10.39 -5.65 13.12
C THR A 179 -11.00 -5.20 11.82
N ILE A 180 -10.34 -5.46 10.72
CA ILE A 180 -10.78 -5.13 9.37
C ILE A 180 -11.20 -6.42 8.66
N PRO A 181 -12.50 -6.57 8.34
CA PRO A 181 -12.98 -7.70 7.56
C PRO A 181 -12.70 -7.48 6.07
N MET A 182 -12.17 -8.50 5.42
CA MET A 182 -11.90 -8.53 3.98
C MET A 182 -12.62 -9.73 3.37
N PRO A 183 -13.53 -9.54 2.40
CA PRO A 183 -14.25 -10.65 1.77
C PRO A 183 -13.31 -11.60 1.05
N LEU A 184 -13.57 -12.92 1.13
CA LEU A 184 -12.83 -13.94 0.38
C LEU A 184 -13.54 -14.35 -0.93
N ALA A 185 -14.60 -13.64 -1.31
CA ALA A 185 -15.17 -13.78 -2.64
C ALA A 185 -14.07 -13.56 -3.70
N ASP A 186 -14.06 -14.37 -4.75
CA ASP A 186 -13.07 -14.32 -5.84
C ASP A 186 -11.61 -14.70 -5.47
N PHE A 187 -11.30 -14.95 -4.18
CA PHE A 187 -9.96 -15.33 -3.73
C PHE A 187 -9.41 -16.52 -4.52
N THR A 188 -10.16 -17.61 -4.57
CA THR A 188 -9.74 -18.83 -5.26
C THR A 188 -9.50 -18.59 -6.75
N ALA A 189 -10.41 -17.88 -7.42
CA ALA A 189 -10.30 -17.55 -8.83
C ALA A 189 -9.08 -16.65 -9.13
N ALA A 190 -8.76 -15.70 -8.23
CA ALA A 190 -7.59 -14.85 -8.35
C ALA A 190 -6.30 -15.63 -8.09
N TYR A 191 -6.28 -16.46 -7.02
CA TYR A 191 -5.11 -17.25 -6.64
C TYR A 191 -4.72 -18.27 -7.72
N ASP A 192 -5.69 -18.88 -8.36
CA ASP A 192 -5.45 -19.87 -9.43
C ASP A 192 -4.79 -19.27 -10.68
N LYS A 193 -4.82 -17.94 -10.83
CA LYS A 193 -4.13 -17.23 -11.93
C LYS A 193 -2.63 -17.01 -11.67
N ILE A 194 -2.17 -17.13 -10.42
CA ILE A 194 -0.80 -16.80 -10.04
C ILE A 194 0.04 -17.99 -9.58
N LYS A 195 -0.56 -19.18 -9.50
CA LYS A 195 0.12 -20.43 -9.10
C LYS A 195 0.76 -21.16 -10.28
#